data_5f943fe2f7243bdc002266e87b3afbe7
#
_entry.id   5f943fe2f7243bdc002266e87b3afbe7
#
_cell.length_a   1.000
_cell.length_b   1.000
_cell.length_c   1.000
_cell.angle_alpha   90.00
_cell.angle_beta   90.00
_cell.angle_gamma   90.00
#
_symmetry.space_group_name_H-M   'P 1'
#
loop_
_entity.id
_entity.type
_entity.pdbx_description
1 polymer ?
#
loop_
_entity_poly.entity_id
_entity_poly.type
_entity_poly.pdbx_seq_one_letter_code
_entity_poly.pdbx_strand_id
1 'polypeptide(L)'
;FFSRQDANHVLKIHKRANTVFEELRPGSLERECYEEKCDLEEASEIFETREETVRYGDQCLSNPCSNGICKDGIGKFNCICPQSWEGITCSHEVVYFNCSINNGGCTHFCIVAENSTSRTCSCASGYKLGDDFRSCEPAVEFPCGKAKIINYDYSARLTGAKKGQKGDSPWQALVLYEQKFHCGGVLIHPSWVLSAAHCFVHPGIYSVRLGEYIRRKLEDTEQQKQVTKIILHPQYKVETSDNDIALLRLSEPANFNKYVLPICLPSYELAKTKLTLEGTETIVTGWGSQDGTFRNRTNILSYIQIPIAPQQMCLEIMQNRVTDNMLCAGKLGDNQDACLGDSGGPMITQFGDTWFLIGLVSWGEGCGRLDNFGIYTKVNNYLRWIHQELTSFGAELKKMKSLETKS
;
A
#
# COMPACT_ATOMS: atom_id res chain seq x y z
N PHE A 1 -34.29 -26.98 -12.41
CA PHE A 1 -32.89 -26.54 -12.59
C PHE A 1 -32.31 -27.34 -13.75
N PHE A 2 -32.06 -26.70 -14.90
CA PHE A 2 -31.39 -27.31 -16.05
C PHE A 2 -29.90 -27.48 -15.76
N SER A 3 -29.30 -28.55 -16.23
CA SER A 3 -27.86 -28.77 -16.11
C SER A 3 -27.11 -27.72 -16.96
N ARG A 4 -25.85 -27.46 -16.62
CA ARG A 4 -24.99 -26.48 -17.36
C ARG A 4 -24.79 -26.88 -18.83
N GLN A 5 -24.93 -28.19 -19.14
CA GLN A 5 -24.89 -28.72 -20.50
C GLN A 5 -26.18 -28.41 -21.28
N ASP A 6 -27.33 -28.51 -20.61
CA ASP A 6 -28.65 -28.23 -21.24
C ASP A 6 -28.80 -26.71 -21.49
N ALA A 7 -28.32 -25.88 -20.59
CA ALA A 7 -28.28 -24.42 -20.78
C ALA A 7 -27.43 -24.01 -22.01
N ASN A 8 -26.28 -24.67 -22.22
CA ASN A 8 -25.44 -24.44 -23.39
C ASN A 8 -26.06 -24.93 -24.71
N HIS A 9 -27.00 -25.86 -24.67
CA HIS A 9 -27.73 -26.32 -25.85
C HIS A 9 -28.86 -25.36 -26.26
N VAL A 10 -29.48 -24.71 -25.27
CA VAL A 10 -30.55 -23.71 -25.50
C VAL A 10 -29.97 -22.37 -25.93
N LEU A 11 -28.72 -22.06 -25.51
CA LEU A 11 -27.98 -20.81 -25.83
C LEU A 11 -27.04 -20.95 -27.02
N LYS A 12 -27.14 -22.01 -27.84
CA LYS A 12 -26.45 -22.04 -29.14
C LYS A 12 -27.10 -21.02 -30.06
N ILE A 13 -26.49 -19.85 -30.16
CA ILE A 13 -26.76 -18.84 -31.18
C ILE A 13 -26.45 -19.52 -32.53
N HIS A 14 -27.49 -19.84 -33.30
CA HIS A 14 -27.32 -20.20 -34.69
C HIS A 14 -27.14 -18.92 -35.50
N LYS A 15 -25.95 -18.76 -36.06
CA LYS A 15 -25.70 -17.69 -37.03
C LYS A 15 -26.69 -17.80 -38.17
N ARG A 16 -27.49 -16.78 -38.39
CA ARG A 16 -28.31 -16.63 -39.58
C ARG A 16 -27.45 -16.14 -40.74
N ALA A 17 -27.64 -16.66 -41.90
CA ALA A 17 -27.03 -16.10 -43.11
C ALA A 17 -27.86 -14.90 -43.56
N ASN A 18 -27.21 -13.80 -43.96
CA ASN A 18 -27.84 -12.59 -44.48
C ASN A 18 -28.75 -12.96 -45.63
N THR A 19 -29.96 -12.39 -45.65
CA THR A 19 -30.92 -12.53 -46.77
C THR A 19 -30.91 -11.23 -47.59
N VAL A 20 -31.13 -11.35 -48.90
CA VAL A 20 -31.04 -10.25 -49.90
C VAL A 20 -31.96 -9.03 -49.59
N PHE A 21 -32.82 -9.10 -48.59
CA PHE A 21 -33.74 -8.03 -48.18
C PHE A 21 -33.40 -7.44 -46.78
N GLU A 22 -32.33 -7.84 -46.18
CA GLU A 22 -31.93 -7.43 -44.80
C GLU A 22 -31.41 -6.00 -44.77
N GLU A 23 -30.67 -5.60 -45.80
CA GLU A 23 -30.12 -4.24 -46.01
C GLU A 23 -31.20 -3.13 -46.16
N LEU A 24 -32.45 -3.51 -46.29
CA LEU A 24 -33.56 -2.57 -46.39
C LEU A 24 -34.21 -2.21 -45.04
N ARG A 25 -33.72 -2.77 -43.95
CA ARG A 25 -34.22 -2.48 -42.61
C ARG A 25 -33.18 -1.67 -41.82
N PRO A 26 -33.60 -0.75 -40.93
CA PRO A 26 -32.65 -0.03 -40.06
C PRO A 26 -31.84 -1.03 -39.22
N GLY A 27 -30.53 -0.79 -39.11
CA GLY A 27 -29.62 -1.60 -38.29
C GLY A 27 -30.08 -1.69 -36.83
N SER A 28 -29.96 -2.83 -36.22
CA SER A 28 -30.32 -3.09 -34.81
C SER A 28 -29.18 -3.83 -34.14
N LEU A 29 -28.75 -3.30 -32.99
CA LEU A 29 -27.65 -3.88 -32.20
C LEU A 29 -27.83 -5.39 -31.89
N GLU A 30 -29.07 -5.81 -31.63
CA GLU A 30 -29.40 -7.21 -31.35
C GLU A 30 -29.20 -8.08 -32.60
N ARG A 31 -29.62 -7.61 -33.76
CA ARG A 31 -29.48 -8.37 -34.98
C ARG A 31 -28.07 -8.39 -35.52
N GLU A 32 -27.43 -7.24 -35.62
CA GLU A 32 -26.13 -7.09 -36.32
C GLU A 32 -24.95 -7.51 -35.45
N CYS A 33 -25.00 -7.29 -34.13
CA CYS A 33 -23.86 -7.51 -33.24
C CYS A 33 -24.06 -8.61 -32.19
N TYR A 34 -25.30 -9.01 -31.85
CA TYR A 34 -25.55 -10.08 -30.87
C TYR A 34 -25.97 -11.40 -31.52
N GLU A 35 -26.70 -11.39 -32.61
CA GLU A 35 -27.15 -12.60 -33.32
C GLU A 35 -26.15 -12.99 -34.42
N GLU A 36 -25.39 -12.04 -34.96
CA GLU A 36 -24.39 -12.23 -36.02
C GLU A 36 -22.98 -11.86 -35.54
N LYS A 37 -21.98 -12.01 -36.39
CA LYS A 37 -20.61 -11.59 -36.07
C LYS A 37 -20.49 -10.08 -36.29
N CYS A 38 -20.37 -9.32 -35.23
CA CYS A 38 -20.21 -7.87 -35.30
C CYS A 38 -18.83 -7.52 -35.87
N ASP A 39 -18.71 -7.38 -37.16
CA ASP A 39 -17.52 -6.82 -37.79
C ASP A 39 -17.67 -5.30 -38.00
N LEU A 40 -16.66 -4.68 -38.63
CA LEU A 40 -16.66 -3.22 -38.82
C LEU A 40 -17.79 -2.73 -39.73
N GLU A 41 -18.24 -3.56 -40.67
CA GLU A 41 -19.31 -3.26 -41.61
C GLU A 41 -20.65 -3.29 -40.89
N GLU A 42 -20.97 -4.36 -40.17
CA GLU A 42 -22.17 -4.54 -39.34
C GLU A 42 -22.29 -3.44 -38.26
N ALA A 43 -21.16 -3.13 -37.60
CA ALA A 43 -21.13 -2.06 -36.61
C ALA A 43 -21.39 -0.67 -37.25
N SER A 44 -20.92 -0.43 -38.47
CA SER A 44 -21.13 0.86 -39.17
C SER A 44 -22.57 1.09 -39.57
N GLU A 45 -23.36 0.05 -39.76
CA GLU A 45 -24.81 0.17 -40.08
C GLU A 45 -25.63 0.60 -38.87
N ILE A 46 -25.14 0.33 -37.65
CA ILE A 46 -25.83 0.69 -36.42
C ILE A 46 -25.34 2.04 -35.89
N PHE A 47 -24.02 2.25 -35.93
CA PHE A 47 -23.40 3.42 -35.34
C PHE A 47 -22.99 4.43 -36.39
N GLU A 48 -23.71 5.53 -36.45
CA GLU A 48 -23.50 6.61 -37.44
C GLU A 48 -22.13 7.33 -37.23
N THR A 49 -21.45 7.09 -36.11
CA THR A 49 -20.17 7.70 -35.81
C THR A 49 -19.04 6.69 -35.88
N ARG A 50 -17.89 7.11 -36.43
CA ARG A 50 -16.68 6.29 -36.54
C ARG A 50 -16.19 5.80 -35.18
N GLU A 51 -16.36 6.61 -34.12
CA GLU A 51 -15.91 6.24 -32.74
C GLU A 51 -16.76 5.10 -32.20
N GLU A 52 -18.07 5.11 -32.39
CA GLU A 52 -18.93 4.02 -31.91
C GLU A 52 -18.75 2.76 -32.75
N THR A 53 -18.60 2.89 -34.06
CA THR A 53 -18.30 1.77 -34.96
C THR A 53 -17.01 1.04 -34.54
N VAL A 54 -15.92 1.77 -34.28
CA VAL A 54 -14.65 1.17 -33.81
C VAL A 54 -14.80 0.51 -32.42
N ARG A 55 -15.69 1.01 -31.59
CA ARG A 55 -15.94 0.46 -30.24
C ARG A 55 -16.62 -0.91 -30.26
N TYR A 56 -17.43 -1.20 -31.26
CA TYR A 56 -18.21 -2.45 -31.36
C TYR A 56 -17.72 -3.41 -32.43
N GLY A 57 -16.82 -3.00 -33.35
CA GLY A 57 -16.19 -3.85 -34.34
C GLY A 57 -15.24 -4.89 -33.73
N ASP A 58 -14.83 -5.86 -34.54
CA ASP A 58 -13.89 -6.93 -34.12
C ASP A 58 -12.53 -6.35 -33.74
N GLN A 59 -12.24 -6.29 -32.45
CA GLN A 59 -11.02 -5.74 -31.87
C GLN A 59 -9.79 -6.64 -32.13
N CYS A 60 -9.99 -7.87 -32.64
CA CYS A 60 -8.94 -8.80 -32.98
C CYS A 60 -8.43 -8.67 -34.42
N LEU A 61 -9.09 -7.90 -35.28
CA LEU A 61 -8.71 -7.73 -36.69
C LEU A 61 -7.28 -7.20 -36.88
N SER A 62 -6.80 -6.36 -35.94
CA SER A 62 -5.45 -5.81 -35.95
C SER A 62 -4.36 -6.79 -35.46
N ASN A 63 -4.72 -8.04 -35.09
CA ASN A 63 -3.83 -9.04 -34.47
C ASN A 63 -3.04 -8.47 -33.28
N PRO A 64 -3.69 -7.94 -32.24
CA PRO A 64 -3.02 -7.26 -31.14
C PRO A 64 -2.21 -8.21 -30.26
N CYS A 65 -2.45 -9.52 -30.30
CA CYS A 65 -1.79 -10.51 -29.45
C CYS A 65 -0.51 -11.05 -30.11
N SER A 66 0.67 -10.58 -29.64
CA SER A 66 1.97 -10.94 -30.21
C SER A 66 2.27 -12.45 -30.13
N ASN A 67 2.04 -13.08 -28.99
CA ASN A 67 2.31 -14.49 -28.72
C ASN A 67 1.13 -15.23 -28.11
N GLY A 68 -0.11 -14.82 -28.40
CA GLY A 68 -1.31 -15.37 -27.80
C GLY A 68 -2.46 -15.48 -28.77
N ILE A 69 -3.60 -15.97 -28.28
CA ILE A 69 -4.86 -16.04 -29.02
C ILE A 69 -5.72 -14.86 -28.62
N CYS A 70 -6.11 -14.05 -29.61
CA CYS A 70 -7.01 -12.93 -29.38
C CYS A 70 -8.45 -13.43 -29.23
N LYS A 71 -9.14 -12.93 -28.20
CA LYS A 71 -10.55 -13.09 -27.97
C LYS A 71 -11.22 -11.74 -28.00
N ASP A 72 -12.12 -11.57 -28.96
CA ASP A 72 -12.86 -10.35 -29.15
C ASP A 72 -13.89 -10.08 -28.04
N GLY A 73 -14.19 -8.81 -27.77
CA GLY A 73 -15.18 -8.35 -26.83
C GLY A 73 -15.61 -6.91 -27.11
N ILE A 74 -16.71 -6.49 -26.56
CA ILE A 74 -17.31 -5.16 -26.81
C ILE A 74 -16.34 -4.04 -26.42
N GLY A 75 -15.80 -3.34 -27.44
CA GLY A 75 -14.85 -2.24 -27.28
C GLY A 75 -13.49 -2.61 -26.66
N LYS A 76 -13.18 -3.88 -26.57
CA LYS A 76 -11.92 -4.41 -26.03
C LYS A 76 -11.62 -5.81 -26.55
N PHE A 77 -10.34 -6.16 -26.59
CA PHE A 77 -9.89 -7.54 -26.80
C PHE A 77 -9.31 -8.13 -25.50
N ASN A 78 -9.15 -9.43 -25.48
CA ASN A 78 -8.42 -10.14 -24.44
C ASN A 78 -7.49 -11.17 -25.07
N CYS A 79 -6.20 -11.10 -24.78
CA CYS A 79 -5.23 -12.08 -25.25
C CYS A 79 -5.11 -13.24 -24.27
N ILE A 80 -5.24 -14.47 -24.75
CA ILE A 80 -4.96 -15.69 -24.00
C ILE A 80 -3.49 -16.02 -24.24
N CYS A 81 -2.64 -15.71 -23.28
CA CYS A 81 -1.20 -15.94 -23.38
C CYS A 81 -0.82 -17.39 -23.05
N PRO A 82 0.19 -17.96 -23.76
CA PRO A 82 0.86 -19.20 -23.33
C PRO A 82 1.61 -18.98 -22.00
N GLN A 83 1.99 -20.07 -21.31
CA GLN A 83 2.67 -19.99 -20.00
C GLN A 83 3.97 -19.18 -19.98
N SER A 84 4.66 -19.06 -21.11
CA SER A 84 5.92 -18.33 -21.23
C SER A 84 5.73 -16.85 -21.56
N TRP A 85 4.51 -16.34 -21.70
CA TRP A 85 4.22 -14.98 -22.11
C TRP A 85 3.18 -14.32 -21.22
N GLU A 86 3.30 -13.01 -21.01
CA GLU A 86 2.40 -12.20 -20.19
C GLU A 86 2.23 -10.78 -20.76
N GLY A 87 1.38 -9.99 -20.12
CA GLY A 87 0.97 -8.67 -20.59
C GLY A 87 -0.32 -8.71 -21.40
N ILE A 88 -0.97 -7.55 -21.57
CA ILE A 88 -2.25 -7.42 -22.29
C ILE A 88 -2.18 -7.98 -23.69
N THR A 89 -1.02 -7.83 -24.35
CA THR A 89 -0.77 -8.28 -25.72
C THR A 89 0.11 -9.53 -25.81
N CYS A 90 0.41 -10.21 -24.68
CA CYS A 90 1.33 -11.35 -24.62
C CYS A 90 2.71 -11.05 -25.22
N SER A 91 3.22 -9.84 -25.04
CA SER A 91 4.50 -9.39 -25.66
C SER A 91 5.69 -9.52 -24.71
N HIS A 92 5.46 -9.84 -23.43
CA HIS A 92 6.51 -9.94 -22.41
C HIS A 92 6.77 -11.39 -22.04
N GLU A 93 8.04 -11.81 -22.08
CA GLU A 93 8.46 -13.16 -21.68
C GLU A 93 8.42 -13.30 -20.14
N VAL A 94 7.88 -14.39 -19.64
CA VAL A 94 7.87 -14.73 -18.22
C VAL A 94 9.23 -15.27 -17.81
N VAL A 95 10.06 -14.44 -17.19
CA VAL A 95 11.39 -14.81 -16.69
C VAL A 95 11.31 -15.51 -15.33
N TYR A 96 10.31 -15.16 -14.50
CA TYR A 96 10.15 -15.70 -13.15
C TYR A 96 8.76 -16.32 -12.97
N PHE A 97 8.71 -17.60 -12.62
CA PHE A 97 7.45 -18.35 -12.45
C PHE A 97 6.94 -18.36 -11.00
N ASN A 98 7.76 -17.97 -10.04
CA ASN A 98 7.39 -17.92 -8.62
C ASN A 98 7.90 -16.64 -7.93
N CYS A 99 7.38 -16.36 -6.74
CA CYS A 99 7.70 -15.15 -5.97
C CYS A 99 9.05 -15.22 -5.24
N SER A 100 9.66 -16.38 -5.10
CA SER A 100 10.89 -16.58 -4.31
C SER A 100 12.09 -15.92 -4.96
N ILE A 101 12.14 -15.91 -6.31
CA ILE A 101 13.24 -15.33 -7.08
C ILE A 101 12.82 -13.93 -7.53
N ASN A 102 13.57 -12.91 -7.13
CA ASN A 102 13.40 -11.51 -7.51
C ASN A 102 11.93 -11.01 -7.43
N ASN A 103 11.20 -11.41 -6.36
CA ASN A 103 9.79 -11.09 -6.17
C ASN A 103 8.91 -11.46 -7.40
N GLY A 104 9.25 -12.52 -8.13
CA GLY A 104 8.58 -12.91 -9.38
C GLY A 104 8.66 -11.86 -10.49
N GLY A 105 9.58 -10.91 -10.42
CA GLY A 105 9.66 -9.75 -11.31
C GLY A 105 8.59 -8.68 -11.06
N CYS A 106 7.75 -8.81 -10.02
CA CYS A 106 6.71 -7.84 -9.68
C CYS A 106 7.30 -6.60 -9.02
N THR A 107 6.84 -5.41 -9.42
CA THR A 107 7.26 -4.13 -8.82
C THR A 107 6.81 -4.00 -7.37
N HIS A 108 5.60 -4.49 -7.02
CA HIS A 108 5.10 -4.46 -5.64
C HIS A 108 4.86 -5.88 -5.11
N PHE A 109 3.67 -6.42 -5.26
CA PHE A 109 3.28 -7.67 -4.62
C PHE A 109 3.27 -8.83 -5.60
N CYS A 110 3.88 -9.93 -5.20
CA CYS A 110 3.86 -11.19 -5.91
C CYS A 110 2.97 -12.17 -5.15
N ILE A 111 2.03 -12.79 -5.85
CA ILE A 111 1.05 -13.73 -5.30
C ILE A 111 1.12 -15.03 -6.10
N VAL A 112 1.18 -16.15 -5.39
CA VAL A 112 0.98 -17.49 -5.97
C VAL A 112 -0.32 -18.04 -5.41
N ALA A 113 -1.29 -18.34 -6.27
CA ALA A 113 -2.54 -18.94 -5.84
C ALA A 113 -2.31 -20.42 -5.45
N GLU A 114 -3.02 -20.92 -4.43
CA GLU A 114 -2.82 -22.26 -3.84
C GLU A 114 -2.84 -23.42 -4.86
N ASN A 115 -3.53 -23.24 -5.99
CA ASN A 115 -3.64 -24.25 -7.05
C ASN A 115 -3.02 -23.81 -8.38
N SER A 116 -2.12 -22.81 -8.36
CA SER A 116 -1.49 -22.27 -9.57
C SER A 116 0.02 -22.49 -9.53
N THR A 117 0.58 -22.86 -10.67
CA THR A 117 2.03 -22.90 -10.88
C THR A 117 2.57 -21.55 -11.34
N SER A 118 1.69 -20.58 -11.64
CA SER A 118 2.04 -19.26 -12.11
C SER A 118 1.85 -18.19 -11.02
N ARG A 119 2.73 -17.21 -11.01
CA ARG A 119 2.62 -16.04 -10.16
C ARG A 119 1.69 -14.99 -10.78
N THR A 120 1.14 -14.13 -9.94
CA THR A 120 0.43 -12.89 -10.33
C THR A 120 1.02 -11.72 -9.58
N CYS A 121 1.17 -10.57 -10.26
CA CYS A 121 1.56 -9.33 -9.62
C CYS A 121 0.33 -8.50 -9.23
N SER A 122 0.43 -7.77 -8.14
CA SER A 122 -0.56 -6.78 -7.75
C SER A 122 0.11 -5.54 -7.16
N CYS A 123 -0.64 -4.45 -7.06
CA CYS A 123 -0.08 -3.15 -6.72
C CYS A 123 -0.57 -2.64 -5.36
N ALA A 124 0.24 -1.79 -4.75
CA ALA A 124 -0.10 -1.06 -3.54
C ALA A 124 -1.17 0.01 -3.80
N SER A 125 -1.73 0.57 -2.74
CA SER A 125 -2.81 1.57 -2.81
C SER A 125 -2.42 2.79 -3.62
N GLY A 126 -3.26 3.19 -4.57
CA GLY A 126 -3.03 4.31 -5.47
C GLY A 126 -2.23 3.96 -6.74
N TYR A 127 -1.94 2.67 -6.96
CA TYR A 127 -1.31 2.17 -8.17
C TYR A 127 -2.21 1.19 -8.90
N LYS A 128 -2.03 1.08 -10.20
CA LYS A 128 -2.63 0.07 -11.07
C LYS A 128 -1.55 -0.81 -11.69
N LEU A 129 -1.90 -2.04 -12.02
CA LEU A 129 -1.01 -2.94 -12.74
C LEU A 129 -0.85 -2.43 -14.18
N GLY A 130 0.38 -2.39 -14.64
CA GLY A 130 0.73 -2.02 -16.02
C GLY A 130 0.35 -3.11 -17.03
N ASP A 131 0.45 -2.77 -18.30
CA ASP A 131 0.11 -3.65 -19.43
C ASP A 131 1.06 -4.87 -19.55
N ASP A 132 2.22 -4.79 -18.91
CA ASP A 132 3.21 -5.87 -18.80
C ASP A 132 2.84 -6.92 -17.72
N PHE A 133 1.80 -6.68 -16.92
CA PHE A 133 1.38 -7.46 -15.76
C PHE A 133 2.45 -7.62 -14.66
N ARG A 134 3.43 -6.72 -14.60
CA ARG A 134 4.56 -6.70 -13.64
C ARG A 134 4.71 -5.36 -12.95
N SER A 135 4.72 -4.28 -13.73
CA SER A 135 4.91 -2.93 -13.23
C SER A 135 3.68 -2.38 -12.54
N CYS A 136 3.90 -1.47 -11.61
CA CYS A 136 2.84 -0.75 -10.93
C CYS A 136 2.95 0.73 -11.25
N GLU A 137 1.99 1.26 -11.97
CA GLU A 137 1.91 2.65 -12.39
C GLU A 137 1.03 3.46 -11.45
N PRO A 138 1.36 4.72 -11.15
CA PRO A 138 0.47 5.60 -10.39
C PRO A 138 -0.91 5.71 -11.06
N ALA A 139 -1.97 5.39 -10.31
CA ALA A 139 -3.36 5.53 -10.74
C ALA A 139 -4.00 6.83 -10.22
N VAL A 140 -3.33 7.51 -9.30
CA VAL A 140 -3.75 8.77 -8.68
C VAL A 140 -2.55 9.72 -8.60
N GLU A 141 -2.79 11.01 -8.39
CA GLU A 141 -1.75 12.03 -8.30
C GLU A 141 -0.81 11.80 -7.09
N PHE A 142 -1.36 11.33 -5.97
CA PHE A 142 -0.63 11.07 -4.73
C PHE A 142 -0.79 9.61 -4.28
N PRO A 143 -0.10 8.64 -4.92
CA PRO A 143 -0.12 7.25 -4.49
C PRO A 143 0.67 7.08 -3.19
N CYS A 144 0.43 5.98 -2.46
CA CYS A 144 1.18 5.72 -1.24
C CYS A 144 2.68 5.53 -1.50
N GLY A 145 3.51 5.84 -0.52
CA GLY A 145 4.95 5.56 -0.54
C GLY A 145 5.76 6.31 -1.59
N LYS A 146 5.18 7.30 -2.29
CA LYS A 146 5.84 8.09 -3.35
C LYS A 146 6.32 9.43 -2.80
N ALA A 147 7.34 9.43 -1.96
CA ALA A 147 8.01 10.67 -1.58
C ALA A 147 8.92 11.15 -2.72
N LYS A 148 9.07 12.47 -2.86
CA LYS A 148 10.19 13.02 -3.65
C LYS A 148 11.47 12.54 -3.00
N ILE A 149 12.36 12.00 -3.81
CA ILE A 149 13.62 11.35 -3.49
C ILE A 149 14.24 11.93 -2.22
N ILE A 150 14.20 11.17 -1.14
CA ILE A 150 15.14 11.36 -0.05
C ILE A 150 16.47 10.90 -0.62
N ASN A 151 17.31 11.83 -1.07
CA ASN A 151 18.70 11.53 -1.37
C ASN A 151 19.37 11.23 -0.02
N TYR A 152 19.16 10.00 0.46
CA TYR A 152 19.97 9.49 1.55
C TYR A 152 21.37 9.30 0.99
N ASP A 153 22.26 10.20 1.38
CA ASP A 153 23.68 10.05 1.09
C ASP A 153 24.21 8.84 1.87
N TYR A 154 24.16 7.68 1.22
CA TYR A 154 24.71 6.42 1.74
C TYR A 154 26.22 6.50 2.00
N SER A 155 26.91 7.54 1.51
CA SER A 155 28.35 7.71 1.65
C SER A 155 28.79 8.39 2.94
N ALA A 156 27.88 9.10 3.61
CA ALA A 156 28.22 9.82 4.84
C ALA A 156 28.04 8.92 6.07
N ARG A 157 29.09 8.29 6.52
CA ARG A 157 29.22 7.70 7.86
C ARG A 157 29.18 8.80 8.93
N LEU A 158 28.00 9.32 9.24
CA LEU A 158 27.83 10.30 10.31
C LEU A 158 27.15 9.62 11.50
N THR A 159 27.77 9.73 12.64
CA THR A 159 27.21 9.36 13.96
C THR A 159 26.10 10.36 14.33
N GLY A 160 24.92 9.86 14.71
CA GLY A 160 23.79 10.67 15.19
C GLY A 160 22.67 10.90 14.15
N ALA A 161 21.55 11.43 14.63
CA ALA A 161 20.38 11.73 13.80
C ALA A 161 20.67 12.86 12.80
N LYS A 162 20.26 12.68 11.55
CA LYS A 162 20.37 13.68 10.48
C LYS A 162 19.09 14.49 10.40
N LYS A 163 19.21 15.77 10.07
CA LYS A 163 18.06 16.62 9.76
C LYS A 163 17.50 16.21 8.39
N GLY A 164 16.21 15.89 8.33
CA GLY A 164 15.50 15.69 7.07
C GLY A 164 15.27 17.02 6.35
N GLN A 165 14.75 16.95 5.14
CA GLN A 165 14.21 18.08 4.41
C GLN A 165 12.69 18.10 4.50
N LYS A 166 12.08 19.27 4.29
CA LYS A 166 10.63 19.40 4.29
C LYS A 166 10.01 18.59 3.15
N GLY A 167 9.14 17.64 3.51
CA GLY A 167 8.50 16.73 2.56
C GLY A 167 9.21 15.38 2.34
N ASP A 168 10.31 15.10 3.04
CA ASP A 168 11.02 13.81 2.97
C ASP A 168 10.20 12.65 3.56
N SER A 169 9.39 12.93 4.57
CA SER A 169 8.52 11.95 5.25
C SER A 169 7.07 12.43 5.27
N PRO A 170 6.38 12.47 4.12
CA PRO A 170 5.03 13.06 4.04
C PRO A 170 3.95 12.24 4.74
N TRP A 171 4.27 11.03 5.15
CA TRP A 171 3.42 10.15 5.98
C TRP A 171 3.63 10.35 7.48
N GLN A 172 4.64 11.13 7.88
CA GLN A 172 4.91 11.38 9.29
C GLN A 172 3.75 12.14 9.94
N ALA A 173 3.25 11.61 11.04
CA ALA A 173 2.24 12.23 11.86
C ALA A 173 2.81 12.64 13.21
N LEU A 174 2.43 13.83 13.67
CA LEU A 174 2.69 14.32 15.02
C LEU A 174 1.41 14.12 15.86
N VAL A 175 1.47 13.24 16.86
CA VAL A 175 0.36 13.00 17.77
C VAL A 175 0.44 13.97 18.95
N LEU A 176 -0.66 14.66 19.19
CA LEU A 176 -0.81 15.63 20.28
C LEU A 176 -1.81 15.09 21.32
N TYR A 177 -1.43 15.18 22.58
CA TYR A 177 -2.30 14.99 23.74
C TYR A 177 -2.49 16.34 24.44
N GLU A 178 -3.73 16.79 24.61
CA GLU A 178 -4.04 18.12 25.17
C GLU A 178 -3.21 19.23 24.50
N GLN A 179 -3.12 19.21 23.15
CA GLN A 179 -2.36 20.12 22.29
C GLN A 179 -0.83 20.13 22.52
N LYS A 180 -0.30 19.18 23.29
CA LYS A 180 1.13 19.03 23.51
C LYS A 180 1.67 17.83 22.74
N PHE A 181 2.87 17.94 22.22
CA PHE A 181 3.54 16.83 21.57
C PHE A 181 3.64 15.62 22.51
N HIS A 182 3.13 14.53 22.05
CA HIS A 182 3.02 13.28 22.81
C HIS A 182 3.78 12.13 22.17
N CYS A 183 3.41 11.76 20.94
CA CYS A 183 3.97 10.64 20.19
C CYS A 183 4.09 10.97 18.70
N GLY A 184 4.79 10.11 17.96
CA GLY A 184 4.74 10.02 16.52
C GLY A 184 3.55 9.17 16.04
N GLY A 185 3.38 9.13 14.74
CA GLY A 185 2.41 8.27 14.06
C GLY A 185 2.69 8.24 12.57
N VAL A 186 1.92 7.43 11.86
CA VAL A 186 2.11 7.14 10.43
C VAL A 186 0.79 7.20 9.70
N LEU A 187 0.65 8.07 8.72
CA LEU A 187 -0.51 8.14 7.84
C LEU A 187 -0.51 6.94 6.89
N ILE A 188 -1.55 6.10 6.96
CA ILE A 188 -1.71 4.90 6.10
C ILE A 188 -2.91 4.99 5.17
N HIS A 189 -3.86 5.89 5.47
CA HIS A 189 -5.11 6.08 4.73
C HIS A 189 -5.60 7.53 4.96
N PRO A 190 -6.39 8.16 4.07
CA PRO A 190 -6.86 9.54 4.30
C PRO A 190 -7.45 9.79 5.69
N SER A 191 -8.09 8.80 6.29
CA SER A 191 -8.78 8.94 7.58
C SER A 191 -8.15 8.14 8.72
N TRP A 192 -6.97 7.52 8.52
CA TRP A 192 -6.38 6.62 9.51
C TRP A 192 -4.87 6.81 9.66
N VAL A 193 -4.45 6.86 10.90
CA VAL A 193 -3.05 6.92 11.32
C VAL A 193 -2.74 5.71 12.21
N LEU A 194 -1.61 5.06 11.98
CA LEU A 194 -1.04 4.07 12.91
C LEU A 194 -0.13 4.78 13.92
N SER A 195 -0.10 4.25 15.15
CA SER A 195 0.83 4.67 16.21
C SER A 195 1.04 3.53 17.20
N ALA A 196 1.86 3.74 18.23
CA ALA A 196 2.05 2.78 19.31
C ALA A 196 0.89 2.81 20.30
N ALA A 197 0.45 1.64 20.79
CA ALA A 197 -0.67 1.54 21.72
C ALA A 197 -0.38 2.19 23.08
N HIS A 198 0.88 2.11 23.55
CA HIS A 198 1.27 2.70 24.84
C HIS A 198 1.08 4.22 24.89
N CYS A 199 0.99 4.91 23.76
CA CYS A 199 0.70 6.33 23.68
C CYS A 199 -0.74 6.69 24.11
N PHE A 200 -1.66 5.73 24.16
CA PHE A 200 -3.10 5.97 24.31
C PHE A 200 -3.72 5.26 25.51
N VAL A 201 -2.91 4.90 26.49
CA VAL A 201 -3.40 4.24 27.72
C VAL A 201 -4.14 5.19 28.66
N HIS A 202 -3.99 6.50 28.49
CA HIS A 202 -4.70 7.50 29.27
C HIS A 202 -5.87 8.11 28.49
N PRO A 203 -7.02 8.29 29.10
CA PRO A 203 -8.13 9.01 28.47
C PRO A 203 -7.78 10.50 28.29
N GLY A 204 -8.24 11.11 27.22
CA GLY A 204 -8.01 12.52 26.93
C GLY A 204 -8.30 12.91 25.50
N ILE A 205 -8.02 14.16 25.16
CA ILE A 205 -8.26 14.70 23.81
C ILE A 205 -6.98 14.56 23.00
N TYR A 206 -7.08 13.75 21.95
CA TYR A 206 -5.99 13.54 21.01
C TYR A 206 -6.27 14.23 19.68
N SER A 207 -5.23 14.77 19.07
CA SER A 207 -5.25 15.24 17.70
C SER A 207 -3.98 14.83 16.96
N VAL A 208 -4.05 14.83 15.64
CA VAL A 208 -2.94 14.49 14.76
C VAL A 208 -2.65 15.70 13.89
N ARG A 209 -1.37 16.05 13.77
CA ARG A 209 -0.88 17.06 12.84
C ARG A 209 -0.06 16.40 11.76
N LEU A 210 -0.43 16.58 10.51
CA LEU A 210 0.22 16.08 9.30
C LEU A 210 0.90 17.24 8.58
N GLY A 211 1.94 16.95 7.79
CA GLY A 211 2.69 17.96 7.06
C GLY A 211 3.59 18.84 7.92
N GLU A 212 3.83 18.44 9.17
CA GLU A 212 4.69 19.11 10.13
C GLU A 212 6.18 18.84 9.81
N TYR A 213 7.00 19.88 9.87
CA TYR A 213 8.44 19.74 9.71
C TYR A 213 9.19 20.39 10.88
N ILE A 214 8.84 21.65 11.24
CA ILE A 214 9.45 22.37 12.37
C ILE A 214 8.40 22.59 13.45
N ARG A 215 8.32 21.74 14.47
CA ARG A 215 7.28 21.68 15.52
C ARG A 215 6.90 23.01 16.21
N ARG A 216 7.78 23.99 16.22
CA ARG A 216 7.54 25.27 16.89
C ARG A 216 7.32 26.42 15.91
N LYS A 217 7.16 26.12 14.64
CA LYS A 217 6.94 27.10 13.58
C LYS A 217 5.71 26.69 12.77
N LEU A 218 4.80 27.62 12.56
CA LEU A 218 3.70 27.43 11.61
C LEU A 218 4.24 27.56 10.19
N GLU A 219 4.03 26.57 9.34
CA GLU A 219 4.65 26.49 8.01
C GLU A 219 3.64 26.43 6.86
N ASP A 220 2.35 26.62 7.12
CA ASP A 220 1.24 26.62 6.15
C ASP A 220 1.04 25.28 5.39
N THR A 221 1.74 24.23 5.80
CA THR A 221 1.63 22.87 5.22
C THR A 221 0.94 21.89 6.14
N GLU A 222 0.73 22.29 7.38
CA GLU A 222 0.19 21.47 8.43
C GLU A 222 -1.33 21.31 8.29
N GLN A 223 -1.77 20.11 8.53
CA GLN A 223 -3.19 19.75 8.66
C GLN A 223 -3.41 19.12 10.03
N GLN A 224 -4.05 19.84 10.93
CA GLN A 224 -4.43 19.29 12.23
C GLN A 224 -5.84 18.73 12.18
N LYS A 225 -6.01 17.49 12.61
CA LYS A 225 -7.27 16.75 12.67
C LYS A 225 -7.49 16.19 14.08
N GLN A 226 -8.72 16.23 14.58
CA GLN A 226 -9.07 15.57 15.83
C GLN A 226 -9.11 14.06 15.64
N VAL A 227 -8.78 13.32 16.69
CA VAL A 227 -8.94 11.87 16.73
C VAL A 227 -10.32 11.56 17.30
N THR A 228 -11.17 10.91 16.51
CA THR A 228 -12.54 10.58 16.89
C THR A 228 -12.69 9.16 17.45
N LYS A 229 -11.76 8.26 17.12
CA LYS A 229 -11.73 6.88 17.62
C LYS A 229 -10.29 6.41 17.75
N ILE A 230 -9.98 5.75 18.84
CA ILE A 230 -8.71 5.08 19.09
C ILE A 230 -9.00 3.59 19.24
N ILE A 231 -8.33 2.75 18.47
CA ILE A 231 -8.47 1.30 18.50
C ILE A 231 -7.10 0.73 18.86
N LEU A 232 -6.94 0.33 20.11
CA LEU A 232 -5.77 -0.43 20.53
C LEU A 232 -5.89 -1.87 20.02
N HIS A 233 -4.77 -2.50 19.70
CA HIS A 233 -4.81 -3.93 19.36
C HIS A 233 -5.39 -4.72 20.55
N PRO A 234 -6.35 -5.64 20.32
CA PRO A 234 -7.06 -6.32 21.40
C PRO A 234 -6.17 -7.18 22.32
N GLN A 235 -5.00 -7.55 21.83
CA GLN A 235 -4.00 -8.33 22.57
C GLN A 235 -2.81 -7.46 23.06
N TYR A 236 -2.96 -6.14 23.07
CA TYR A 236 -1.92 -5.28 23.64
C TYR A 236 -1.70 -5.56 25.12
N LYS A 237 -0.44 -5.73 25.51
CA LYS A 237 -0.04 -5.99 26.90
C LYS A 237 0.88 -4.89 27.39
N VAL A 238 0.41 -4.14 28.38
CA VAL A 238 1.16 -2.99 28.93
C VAL A 238 2.49 -3.44 29.55
N GLU A 239 2.50 -4.58 30.22
CA GLU A 239 3.67 -5.07 30.99
C GLU A 239 4.83 -5.49 30.10
N THR A 240 4.52 -6.00 28.90
CA THR A 240 5.54 -6.53 27.98
C THR A 240 5.69 -5.71 26.71
N SER A 241 4.83 -4.71 26.50
CA SER A 241 4.68 -3.98 25.25
C SER A 241 4.44 -4.88 24.03
N ASP A 242 3.94 -6.11 24.23
CA ASP A 242 3.57 -6.98 23.13
C ASP A 242 2.30 -6.47 22.46
N ASN A 243 2.25 -6.53 21.13
CA ASN A 243 1.19 -5.97 20.30
C ASN A 243 1.01 -4.43 20.46
N ASP A 244 2.11 -3.71 20.59
CA ASP A 244 2.13 -2.26 20.79
C ASP A 244 1.78 -1.51 19.48
N ILE A 245 0.51 -1.54 19.11
CA ILE A 245 -0.02 -0.91 17.90
C ILE A 245 -1.44 -0.39 18.13
N ALA A 246 -1.73 0.78 17.60
CA ALA A 246 -3.04 1.43 17.65
C ALA A 246 -3.42 2.08 16.31
N LEU A 247 -4.70 2.08 16.01
CA LEU A 247 -5.31 2.80 14.91
C LEU A 247 -6.03 4.06 15.42
N LEU A 248 -5.71 5.20 14.83
CA LEU A 248 -6.32 6.50 15.13
C LEU A 248 -7.18 6.92 13.96
N ARG A 249 -8.47 7.15 14.22
CA ARG A 249 -9.37 7.68 13.22
C ARG A 249 -9.42 9.19 13.28
N LEU A 250 -9.19 9.81 12.13
CA LEU A 250 -9.28 11.26 11.98
C LEU A 250 -10.75 11.71 11.84
N SER A 251 -11.08 12.89 12.36
CA SER A 251 -12.39 13.53 12.24
C SER A 251 -12.79 13.79 10.78
N GLU A 252 -11.81 14.13 9.97
CA GLU A 252 -11.95 14.41 8.55
C GLU A 252 -10.78 13.77 7.79
N PRO A 253 -10.97 13.38 6.52
CA PRO A 253 -9.88 12.88 5.69
C PRO A 253 -8.76 13.92 5.55
N ALA A 254 -7.52 13.45 5.52
CA ALA A 254 -6.36 14.26 5.16
C ALA A 254 -6.42 14.63 3.67
N ASN A 255 -6.08 15.86 3.34
CA ASN A 255 -5.93 16.33 1.97
C ASN A 255 -4.52 16.00 1.47
N PHE A 256 -4.41 15.10 0.50
CA PHE A 256 -3.12 14.68 -0.01
C PHE A 256 -2.44 15.76 -0.85
N ASN A 257 -1.16 15.92 -0.64
CA ASN A 257 -0.28 16.81 -1.37
C ASN A 257 1.18 16.34 -1.20
N LYS A 258 2.14 17.06 -1.75
CA LYS A 258 3.57 16.70 -1.66
C LYS A 258 4.15 16.62 -0.23
N TYR A 259 3.44 17.13 0.78
CA TYR A 259 3.85 17.11 2.20
C TYR A 259 2.99 16.19 3.07
N VAL A 260 1.86 15.73 2.54
CA VAL A 260 0.92 14.85 3.24
C VAL A 260 0.44 13.78 2.28
N LEU A 261 0.99 12.58 2.40
CA LEU A 261 0.55 11.40 1.66
C LEU A 261 0.81 10.13 2.48
N PRO A 262 0.06 9.05 2.25
CA PRO A 262 0.21 7.85 3.05
C PRO A 262 1.46 7.05 2.66
N ILE A 263 2.00 6.31 3.63
CA ILE A 263 2.97 5.24 3.38
C ILE A 263 2.27 4.00 2.80
N CYS A 264 2.95 3.22 1.97
CA CYS A 264 2.42 1.92 1.56
C CYS A 264 2.55 0.88 2.69
N LEU A 265 1.50 0.08 2.87
CA LEU A 265 1.59 -1.14 3.66
C LEU A 265 2.06 -2.28 2.73
N PRO A 266 3.02 -3.11 3.15
CA PRO A 266 3.48 -4.24 2.34
C PRO A 266 2.44 -5.37 2.33
N SER A 267 2.61 -6.33 1.41
CA SER A 267 2.01 -7.65 1.62
C SER A 267 2.81 -8.43 2.67
N TYR A 268 2.18 -9.42 3.32
CA TYR A 268 2.87 -10.29 4.28
C TYR A 268 4.08 -10.97 3.66
N GLU A 269 3.94 -11.50 2.45
CA GLU A 269 5.01 -12.20 1.74
C GLU A 269 6.17 -11.27 1.34
N LEU A 270 5.89 -10.08 0.81
CA LEU A 270 6.93 -9.09 0.50
C LEU A 270 7.70 -8.69 1.77
N ALA A 271 6.97 -8.40 2.85
CA ALA A 271 7.60 -8.06 4.13
C ALA A 271 8.52 -9.19 4.61
N LYS A 272 8.00 -10.42 4.69
CA LYS A 272 8.71 -11.59 5.20
C LYS A 272 9.94 -11.97 4.35
N THR A 273 9.83 -11.89 3.03
CA THR A 273 10.86 -12.41 2.11
C THR A 273 11.88 -11.37 1.67
N LYS A 274 11.59 -10.08 1.86
CA LYS A 274 12.44 -8.98 1.36
C LYS A 274 12.64 -7.86 2.38
N LEU A 275 11.56 -7.30 2.95
CA LEU A 275 11.66 -6.02 3.64
C LEU A 275 12.09 -6.13 5.11
N THR A 276 11.87 -7.30 5.75
CA THR A 276 12.22 -7.51 7.17
C THR A 276 13.32 -8.55 7.36
N LEU A 277 14.15 -8.76 6.34
CA LEU A 277 15.32 -9.61 6.44
C LEU A 277 16.42 -8.91 7.26
N GLU A 278 17.22 -9.72 7.95
CA GLU A 278 18.43 -9.27 8.65
C GLU A 278 19.33 -8.46 7.72
N GLY A 279 19.88 -7.36 8.22
CA GLY A 279 20.75 -6.47 7.47
C GLY A 279 20.01 -5.52 6.51
N THR A 280 18.67 -5.61 6.37
CA THR A 280 17.91 -4.66 5.56
C THR A 280 18.05 -3.26 6.17
N GLU A 281 18.53 -2.32 5.36
CA GLU A 281 18.65 -0.92 5.77
C GLU A 281 17.25 -0.28 5.86
N THR A 282 17.02 0.38 6.98
CA THR A 282 15.74 1.02 7.30
C THR A 282 15.95 2.47 7.69
N ILE A 283 14.89 3.24 7.61
CA ILE A 283 14.87 4.63 8.03
C ILE A 283 13.79 4.81 9.07
N VAL A 284 14.17 5.45 10.16
CA VAL A 284 13.26 5.85 11.23
C VAL A 284 13.25 7.37 11.30
N THR A 285 12.06 7.95 11.33
CA THR A 285 11.88 9.41 11.34
C THR A 285 11.10 9.86 12.56
N GLY A 286 11.45 11.03 13.10
CA GLY A 286 10.75 11.60 14.23
C GLY A 286 11.38 12.89 14.77
N TRP A 287 10.82 13.36 15.88
CA TRP A 287 11.28 14.56 16.62
C TRP A 287 11.79 14.20 18.02
N GLY A 288 12.26 12.98 18.19
CA GLY A 288 12.73 12.46 19.45
C GLY A 288 13.94 13.18 20.02
N SER A 289 14.33 12.75 21.17
CA SER A 289 15.49 13.30 21.88
C SER A 289 16.79 12.77 21.28
N GLN A 290 17.82 13.60 21.23
CA GLN A 290 19.16 13.19 20.84
C GLN A 290 19.97 12.57 21.98
N ASP A 291 19.56 12.81 23.22
CA ASP A 291 20.28 12.40 24.44
C ASP A 291 19.43 11.58 25.44
N GLY A 292 18.25 11.14 25.02
CA GLY A 292 17.34 10.38 25.90
C GLY A 292 16.56 11.23 26.90
N THR A 293 16.69 12.54 26.87
CA THR A 293 15.97 13.43 27.79
C THR A 293 14.80 14.14 27.15
N PHE A 294 13.69 14.34 27.86
CA PHE A 294 12.54 15.11 27.37
C PHE A 294 12.88 16.58 27.05
N ARG A 295 13.99 17.09 27.58
CA ARG A 295 14.40 18.49 27.42
C ARG A 295 15.08 18.77 26.09
N ASN A 296 15.69 17.75 25.46
CA ASN A 296 16.51 17.91 24.25
C ASN A 296 15.89 17.30 22.99
N ARG A 297 14.55 17.36 22.88
CA ARG A 297 13.81 16.94 21.67
C ARG A 297 14.09 17.87 20.50
N THR A 298 14.29 17.30 19.32
CA THR A 298 14.51 18.09 18.10
C THR A 298 13.26 18.88 17.70
N ASN A 299 13.44 20.08 17.20
CA ASN A 299 12.34 20.85 16.62
C ASN A 299 12.12 20.50 15.15
N ILE A 300 13.18 20.11 14.44
CA ILE A 300 13.19 19.77 13.02
C ILE A 300 13.06 18.25 12.92
N LEU A 301 12.19 17.78 12.00
CA LEU A 301 12.04 16.37 11.71
C LEU A 301 13.39 15.78 11.28
N SER A 302 13.82 14.77 11.99
CA SER A 302 15.13 14.14 11.84
C SER A 302 14.95 12.67 11.46
N TYR A 303 15.98 12.04 10.94
CA TYR A 303 16.00 10.63 10.61
C TYR A 303 17.29 9.95 11.03
N ILE A 304 17.20 8.65 11.28
CA ILE A 304 18.33 7.74 11.43
C ILE A 304 18.21 6.64 10.39
N GLN A 305 19.36 6.09 9.98
CA GLN A 305 19.43 4.94 9.10
C GLN A 305 20.09 3.79 9.85
N ILE A 306 19.34 2.71 10.04
CA ILE A 306 19.76 1.56 10.84
C ILE A 306 19.34 0.26 10.17
N PRO A 307 20.19 -0.80 10.22
CA PRO A 307 19.82 -2.11 9.69
C PRO A 307 18.94 -2.88 10.68
N ILE A 308 18.14 -3.79 10.15
CA ILE A 308 17.45 -4.81 10.94
C ILE A 308 18.51 -5.74 11.54
N ALA A 309 18.47 -5.92 12.86
CA ALA A 309 19.39 -6.74 13.60
C ALA A 309 19.08 -8.25 13.49
N PRO A 310 20.09 -9.14 13.65
CA PRO A 310 19.86 -10.57 13.74
C PRO A 310 18.91 -10.90 14.91
N GLN A 311 17.84 -11.65 14.62
CA GLN A 311 16.81 -11.98 15.62
C GLN A 311 17.40 -12.73 16.82
N GLN A 312 18.29 -13.70 16.58
CA GLN A 312 18.91 -14.48 17.64
C GLN A 312 19.74 -13.59 18.57
N MET A 313 20.57 -12.73 18.03
CA MET A 313 21.38 -11.78 18.78
C MET A 313 20.55 -10.83 19.63
N CYS A 314 19.42 -10.36 19.03
CA CYS A 314 18.50 -9.50 19.74
C CYS A 314 17.85 -10.20 20.93
N LEU A 315 17.39 -11.44 20.79
CA LEU A 315 16.82 -12.23 21.88
C LEU A 315 17.78 -12.39 23.03
N GLU A 316 19.05 -12.68 22.73
CA GLU A 316 20.12 -12.84 23.75
C GLU A 316 20.38 -11.53 24.50
N ILE A 317 20.60 -10.43 23.79
CA ILE A 317 20.90 -9.12 24.38
C ILE A 317 19.71 -8.57 25.17
N MET A 318 18.53 -8.71 24.66
CA MET A 318 17.29 -8.21 25.28
C MET A 318 16.69 -9.19 26.30
N GLN A 319 17.45 -10.21 26.71
CA GLN A 319 17.09 -11.17 27.76
C GLN A 319 15.73 -11.85 27.53
N ASN A 320 15.45 -12.25 26.29
CA ASN A 320 14.20 -12.90 25.85
C ASN A 320 12.91 -12.07 26.08
N ARG A 321 13.00 -10.74 26.18
CA ARG A 321 11.83 -9.85 26.28
C ARG A 321 11.22 -9.49 24.95
N VAL A 322 11.87 -9.86 23.85
CA VAL A 322 11.41 -9.62 22.48
C VAL A 322 10.52 -10.77 22.02
N THR A 323 9.36 -10.45 21.47
CA THR A 323 8.41 -11.43 20.91
C THR A 323 8.51 -11.49 19.38
N ASP A 324 7.82 -12.46 18.75
CA ASP A 324 7.72 -12.56 17.28
C ASP A 324 7.01 -11.36 16.65
N ASN A 325 6.32 -10.56 17.46
CA ASN A 325 5.62 -9.34 17.04
C ASN A 325 6.53 -8.09 17.04
N MET A 326 7.81 -8.27 17.33
CA MET A 326 8.78 -7.20 17.44
C MET A 326 9.91 -7.38 16.43
N LEU A 327 10.44 -6.26 15.95
CA LEU A 327 11.66 -6.14 15.15
C LEU A 327 12.73 -5.46 15.98
N CYS A 328 13.96 -5.93 15.88
CA CYS A 328 15.13 -5.28 16.44
C CYS A 328 15.90 -4.58 15.32
N ALA A 329 16.37 -3.38 15.57
CA ALA A 329 17.22 -2.69 14.62
C ALA A 329 18.28 -1.85 15.32
N GLY A 330 19.38 -1.61 14.60
CA GLY A 330 20.55 -0.88 15.11
C GLY A 330 21.85 -1.68 14.91
N LYS A 331 22.96 -1.08 15.31
CA LYS A 331 24.29 -1.69 15.33
C LYS A 331 24.86 -1.56 16.73
N LEU A 332 25.32 -2.65 17.30
CA LEU A 332 26.06 -2.62 18.57
C LEU A 332 27.32 -1.75 18.40
N GLY A 333 27.59 -0.92 19.40
CA GLY A 333 28.70 0.04 19.33
C GLY A 333 28.38 1.33 18.57
N ASP A 334 27.17 1.48 18.03
CA ASP A 334 26.68 2.71 17.41
C ASP A 334 25.63 3.37 18.32
N ASN A 335 25.64 4.69 18.40
CA ASN A 335 24.70 5.46 19.21
C ASN A 335 23.44 5.88 18.45
N GLN A 336 23.24 5.41 17.22
CA GLN A 336 22.03 5.66 16.46
C GLN A 336 20.89 4.77 16.93
N ASP A 337 19.88 5.36 17.54
CA ASP A 337 18.66 4.69 17.98
C ASP A 337 17.49 5.66 17.95
N ALA A 338 16.27 5.13 17.82
CA ALA A 338 15.05 5.90 18.00
C ALA A 338 14.85 6.22 19.48
N CYS A 339 14.42 7.44 19.76
CA CYS A 339 14.43 7.97 21.11
C CYS A 339 13.06 8.45 21.60
N LEU A 340 13.04 8.88 22.87
CA LEU A 340 11.86 9.44 23.54
C LEU A 340 11.18 10.54 22.70
N GLY A 341 9.94 10.29 22.29
CA GLY A 341 9.15 11.16 21.43
C GLY A 341 9.03 10.66 20.00
N ASP A 342 9.76 9.62 19.60
CA ASP A 342 9.61 8.93 18.33
C ASP A 342 8.57 7.78 18.43
N SER A 343 8.15 7.39 19.63
CA SER A 343 7.15 6.34 19.91
C SER A 343 5.97 6.43 18.96
N GLY A 344 5.65 5.34 18.27
CA GLY A 344 4.61 5.27 17.25
C GLY A 344 4.99 5.83 15.88
N GLY A 345 6.19 6.44 15.76
CA GLY A 345 6.74 6.89 14.47
C GLY A 345 7.12 5.73 13.55
N PRO A 346 7.30 6.01 12.24
CA PRO A 346 7.52 5.01 11.22
C PRO A 346 8.97 4.48 11.19
N MET A 347 9.09 3.17 11.03
CA MET A 347 10.26 2.51 10.45
C MET A 347 9.91 2.07 9.05
N ILE A 348 10.63 2.56 8.05
CA ILE A 348 10.35 2.35 6.64
C ILE A 348 11.55 1.77 5.90
N THR A 349 11.28 1.08 4.81
CA THR A 349 12.31 0.63 3.85
C THR A 349 11.80 0.78 2.42
N GLN A 350 12.72 0.83 1.48
CA GLN A 350 12.39 1.00 0.06
C GLN A 350 12.42 -0.34 -0.67
N PHE A 351 11.44 -0.57 -1.54
CA PHE A 351 11.45 -1.66 -2.50
C PHE A 351 11.11 -1.11 -3.89
N GLY A 352 12.03 -1.28 -4.82
CA GLY A 352 11.96 -0.57 -6.10
C GLY A 352 12.02 0.95 -5.87
N ASP A 353 11.03 1.67 -6.34
CA ASP A 353 10.89 3.12 -6.18
C ASP A 353 9.82 3.53 -5.13
N THR A 354 9.36 2.58 -4.32
CA THR A 354 8.23 2.76 -3.41
C THR A 354 8.64 2.48 -1.96
N TRP A 355 8.20 3.33 -1.04
CA TRP A 355 8.45 3.21 0.39
C TRP A 355 7.36 2.42 1.09
N PHE A 356 7.76 1.50 1.97
CA PHE A 356 6.89 0.63 2.73
C PHE A 356 7.11 0.77 4.23
N LEU A 357 6.01 0.74 4.99
CA LEU A 357 6.04 0.67 6.45
C LEU A 357 6.30 -0.75 6.91
N ILE A 358 7.34 -0.95 7.70
CA ILE A 358 7.70 -2.27 8.26
C ILE A 358 7.64 -2.32 9.77
N GLY A 359 7.81 -1.17 10.44
CA GLY A 359 7.78 -1.10 11.89
C GLY A 359 7.22 0.21 12.43
N LEU A 360 6.87 0.20 13.71
CA LEU A 360 6.55 1.39 14.51
C LEU A 360 7.52 1.45 15.70
N VAL A 361 8.04 2.61 16.00
CA VAL A 361 8.87 2.80 17.21
C VAL A 361 8.06 2.42 18.44
N SER A 362 8.52 1.45 19.21
CA SER A 362 7.81 0.95 20.38
C SER A 362 8.57 1.28 21.66
N TRP A 363 9.63 0.55 22.00
CA TRP A 363 10.37 0.75 23.23
C TRP A 363 11.88 0.46 23.05
N GLY A 364 12.69 0.86 24.03
CA GLY A 364 14.11 0.56 24.10
C GLY A 364 14.64 0.85 25.51
N GLU A 365 15.69 0.16 25.90
CA GLU A 365 16.35 0.38 27.20
C GLU A 365 17.33 1.55 27.15
N GLY A 366 16.83 2.76 27.08
CA GLY A 366 17.62 3.98 26.92
C GLY A 366 18.03 4.22 25.47
N CYS A 367 17.96 5.48 25.07
CA CYS A 367 18.26 5.89 23.70
C CYS A 367 19.78 5.93 23.48
N GLY A 368 20.22 5.40 22.32
CA GLY A 368 21.62 5.48 21.92
C GLY A 368 22.59 4.68 22.80
N ARG A 369 22.10 3.64 23.46
CA ARG A 369 22.99 2.74 24.18
C ARG A 369 23.80 1.90 23.20
N LEU A 370 25.10 1.80 23.43
CA LEU A 370 26.01 1.07 22.55
C LEU A 370 25.86 -0.46 22.64
N ASP A 371 25.16 -0.95 23.66
CA ASP A 371 25.04 -2.37 24.02
C ASP A 371 23.62 -2.95 23.77
N ASN A 372 22.68 -2.17 23.18
CA ASN A 372 21.31 -2.59 22.98
C ASN A 372 20.82 -2.30 21.54
N PHE A 373 19.66 -2.87 21.21
CA PHE A 373 18.92 -2.61 19.99
C PHE A 373 17.64 -1.80 20.27
N GLY A 374 17.22 -0.96 19.32
CA GLY A 374 15.88 -0.39 19.30
C GLY A 374 14.84 -1.47 18.98
N ILE A 375 13.67 -1.41 19.63
CA ILE A 375 12.57 -2.35 19.45
C ILE A 375 11.40 -1.67 18.76
N TYR A 376 10.89 -2.31 17.72
CA TYR A 376 9.86 -1.82 16.84
C TYR A 376 8.72 -2.83 16.72
N THR A 377 7.48 -2.37 16.72
CA THR A 377 6.33 -3.24 16.43
C THR A 377 6.40 -3.72 14.98
N LYS A 378 6.39 -5.03 14.75
CA LYS A 378 6.50 -5.65 13.43
C LYS A 378 5.18 -5.55 12.65
N VAL A 379 5.02 -4.52 11.82
CA VAL A 379 3.74 -4.14 11.19
C VAL A 379 3.13 -5.24 10.33
N ASN A 380 3.95 -6.06 9.65
CA ASN A 380 3.43 -7.13 8.79
C ASN A 380 2.59 -8.19 9.52
N ASN A 381 2.79 -8.36 10.84
CA ASN A 381 1.97 -9.28 11.64
C ASN A 381 0.55 -8.75 11.86
N TYR A 382 0.31 -7.46 11.65
CA TYR A 382 -0.96 -6.77 11.92
C TYR A 382 -1.73 -6.37 10.67
N LEU A 383 -1.25 -6.66 9.46
CA LEU A 383 -1.86 -6.26 8.20
C LEU A 383 -3.33 -6.72 8.08
N ARG A 384 -3.62 -7.95 8.55
CA ARG A 384 -4.99 -8.47 8.56
C ARG A 384 -5.91 -7.69 9.49
N TRP A 385 -5.44 -7.39 10.71
CA TRP A 385 -6.19 -6.59 11.69
C TRP A 385 -6.42 -5.17 11.15
N ILE A 386 -5.37 -4.51 10.65
CA ILE A 386 -5.49 -3.18 10.03
C ILE A 386 -6.56 -3.20 8.93
N HIS A 387 -6.49 -4.16 8.02
CA HIS A 387 -7.44 -4.26 6.90
C HIS A 387 -8.88 -4.49 7.39
N GLN A 388 -9.08 -5.33 8.40
CA GLN A 388 -10.40 -5.58 9.00
C GLN A 388 -11.00 -4.31 9.62
N GLU A 389 -10.22 -3.54 10.37
CA GLU A 389 -10.69 -2.29 10.99
C GLU A 389 -11.04 -1.22 9.95
N LEU A 390 -10.21 -1.08 8.91
CA LEU A 390 -10.48 -0.12 7.82
C LEU A 390 -11.74 -0.48 7.02
N THR A 391 -11.96 -1.77 6.75
CA THR A 391 -13.10 -2.24 5.93
C THR A 391 -14.40 -2.25 6.72
N SER A 392 -14.39 -2.66 7.98
CA SER A 392 -15.58 -2.63 8.85
C SER A 392 -16.16 -1.22 8.94
N PHE A 393 -15.29 -0.23 9.06
CA PHE A 393 -15.67 1.17 9.09
C PHE A 393 -16.26 1.67 7.76
N GLY A 394 -15.68 1.26 6.62
CA GLY A 394 -16.24 1.59 5.29
C GLY A 394 -17.66 1.05 5.09
N ALA A 395 -17.97 -0.11 5.69
CA ALA A 395 -19.31 -0.68 5.68
C ALA A 395 -20.27 0.09 6.59
N GLU A 396 -19.83 0.51 7.77
CA GLU A 396 -20.63 1.36 8.69
C GLU A 396 -21.01 2.69 8.05
N LEU A 397 -20.06 3.38 7.40
CA LEU A 397 -20.34 4.64 6.69
C LEU A 397 -21.35 4.49 5.56
N LYS A 398 -21.26 3.41 4.77
CA LYS A 398 -22.22 3.13 3.71
C LYS A 398 -23.62 2.90 4.29
N LYS A 399 -23.72 2.20 5.41
CA LYS A 399 -25.00 1.95 6.12
C LYS A 399 -25.63 3.23 6.67
N MET A 400 -24.84 4.11 7.28
CA MET A 400 -25.30 5.41 7.79
C MET A 400 -25.83 6.29 6.66
N LYS A 401 -25.07 6.46 5.56
CA LYS A 401 -25.51 7.24 4.39
C LYS A 401 -26.80 6.68 3.77
N SER A 402 -26.97 5.36 3.75
CA SER A 402 -28.19 4.73 3.24
C SER A 402 -29.42 4.94 4.13
N LEU A 403 -29.24 5.24 5.41
CA LEU A 403 -30.32 5.59 6.35
C LEU A 403 -30.70 7.07 6.23
N GLU A 404 -29.73 7.97 6.07
CA GLU A 404 -29.95 9.41 5.84
C GLU A 404 -30.65 9.71 4.50
N THR A 405 -30.44 8.88 3.48
CA THR A 405 -31.14 9.03 2.18
C THR A 405 -32.56 8.44 2.17
N LYS A 406 -32.98 7.76 3.25
CA LYS A 406 -34.32 7.17 3.41
C LYS A 406 -35.20 7.94 4.40
N SER A 407 -34.66 8.94 5.07
CA SER A 407 -35.36 9.93 5.90
C SER A 407 -35.60 11.22 5.11
#